data_8950bb6b790f92101806691556535a24
#
_entry.id   8950bb6b790f92101806691556535a24
#
_cell.length_a   1.000
_cell.length_b   1.000
_cell.length_c   1.000
_cell.angle_alpha   90.00
_cell.angle_beta   90.00
_cell.angle_gamma   90.00
#
_symmetry.space_group_name_H-M   'P 1'
#
loop_
_entity.id
_entity.type
_entity.pdbx_description
1 polymer ?
#
loop_
_entity_poly.entity_id
_entity_poly.type
_entity_poly.pdbx_seq_one_letter_code
_entity_poly.pdbx_strand_id
1 'polypeptide(L)'
;MNRSEAPDLMTVTEVADYLRVRERTIYELVRTQRIPNCKLSGKLLFPKRLIELWVAQSADYPQAATHLGAAPPVIAGSHDLLLEWSVRESNCQLALLVSGSTAGIHQLLAGQALACGLHLIDPATGEYDPSVLSKSLPGLDFVVIEWAKRQQGLVVARGNPANIKSIADLRQPGIRTAARQEGSGTAILLSKLAADAGFSIDDLNISGRPQNSHTDIADQVRQGKADAGLAIEAVALEQGLDFIPLRWERFDLAVRRVEFFEAPLQRLLVFTRTELFRDQAKSFGGYDVANTGAVMFNARR
;
A
#
# COMPACT_ATOMS: atom_id res chain seq x y z
N MET A 1 45.96 -15.83 3.91
CA MET A 1 45.39 -16.72 4.93
C MET A 1 43.86 -16.75 4.67
N ASN A 2 43.40 -17.86 4.05
CA ASN A 2 41.97 -18.09 3.80
C ASN A 2 41.22 -18.21 5.13
N ARG A 3 40.24 -17.34 5.37
CA ARG A 3 39.21 -17.61 6.36
C ARG A 3 38.37 -18.76 5.81
N SER A 4 38.51 -19.95 6.42
CA SER A 4 37.61 -21.06 6.15
C SER A 4 36.20 -20.62 6.52
N GLU A 5 35.31 -20.51 5.54
CA GLU A 5 33.88 -20.39 5.77
C GLU A 5 33.47 -21.54 6.68
N ALA A 6 32.77 -21.22 7.78
CA ALA A 6 32.20 -22.24 8.66
C ALA A 6 31.27 -23.14 7.83
N PRO A 7 31.28 -24.46 8.07
CA PRO A 7 30.48 -25.39 7.27
C PRO A 7 28.99 -25.03 7.34
N ASP A 8 28.29 -25.16 6.21
CA ASP A 8 26.84 -24.88 6.09
C ASP A 8 25.98 -25.72 7.06
N LEU A 9 26.52 -26.79 7.61
CA LEU A 9 25.91 -27.67 8.59
C LEU A 9 26.71 -27.67 9.89
N MET A 10 26.07 -27.29 10.99
CA MET A 10 26.65 -27.28 12.32
C MET A 10 26.33 -28.55 13.09
N THR A 11 27.26 -29.02 13.90
CA THR A 11 27.07 -30.09 14.91
C THR A 11 26.34 -29.53 16.14
N VAL A 12 25.95 -30.43 17.07
CA VAL A 12 25.34 -30.02 18.36
C VAL A 12 26.24 -29.05 19.12
N THR A 13 27.54 -29.35 19.17
CA THR A 13 28.53 -28.50 19.87
C THR A 13 28.63 -27.11 19.21
N GLU A 14 28.76 -27.07 17.88
CA GLU A 14 28.87 -25.81 17.14
C GLU A 14 27.63 -24.93 17.28
N VAL A 15 26.43 -25.53 17.25
CA VAL A 15 25.19 -24.75 17.45
C VAL A 15 25.02 -24.32 18.91
N ALA A 16 25.49 -25.12 19.88
CA ALA A 16 25.48 -24.75 21.28
C ALA A 16 26.41 -23.54 21.53
N ASP A 17 27.60 -23.56 20.95
CA ASP A 17 28.56 -22.46 21.03
C ASP A 17 28.02 -21.21 20.30
N TYR A 18 27.44 -21.37 19.10
CA TYR A 18 26.85 -20.28 18.33
C TYR A 18 25.73 -19.57 19.08
N LEU A 19 24.82 -20.35 19.71
CA LEU A 19 23.70 -19.83 20.50
C LEU A 19 24.08 -19.47 21.95
N ARG A 20 25.33 -19.73 22.38
CA ARG A 20 25.84 -19.52 23.73
C ARG A 20 25.00 -20.23 24.80
N VAL A 21 24.55 -21.46 24.51
CA VAL A 21 23.80 -22.32 25.41
C VAL A 21 24.52 -23.64 25.62
N ARG A 22 24.10 -24.45 26.62
CA ARG A 22 24.66 -25.78 26.84
C ARG A 22 24.10 -26.79 25.82
N GLU A 23 24.89 -27.79 25.42
CA GLU A 23 24.46 -28.88 24.53
C GLU A 23 23.18 -29.56 25.00
N ARG A 24 23.00 -29.73 26.30
CA ARG A 24 21.78 -30.30 26.91
C ARG A 24 20.52 -29.50 26.47
N THR A 25 20.60 -28.17 26.38
CA THR A 25 19.53 -27.30 25.93
C THR A 25 19.20 -27.56 24.47
N ILE A 26 20.22 -27.79 23.62
CA ILE A 26 20.03 -28.14 22.23
C ILE A 26 19.28 -29.47 22.08
N TYR A 27 19.67 -30.50 22.82
CA TYR A 27 18.97 -31.78 22.82
C TYR A 27 17.52 -31.67 23.30
N GLU A 28 17.24 -30.81 24.28
CA GLU A 28 15.88 -30.55 24.73
C GLU A 28 15.04 -29.83 23.68
N LEU A 29 15.57 -28.82 22.99
CA LEU A 29 14.94 -28.12 21.89
C LEU A 29 14.65 -29.07 20.70
N VAL A 30 15.56 -29.99 20.40
CA VAL A 30 15.36 -31.03 19.38
C VAL A 30 14.24 -31.99 19.79
N ARG A 31 14.26 -32.48 21.06
CA ARG A 31 13.24 -33.40 21.59
C ARG A 31 11.84 -32.79 21.53
N THR A 32 11.74 -31.48 21.77
CA THR A 32 10.47 -30.73 21.75
C THR A 32 10.15 -30.13 20.38
N GLN A 33 10.90 -30.47 19.33
CA GLN A 33 10.75 -29.98 17.96
C GLN A 33 10.72 -28.44 17.84
N ARG A 34 11.46 -27.76 18.68
CA ARG A 34 11.50 -26.28 18.75
C ARG A 34 12.71 -25.66 18.07
N ILE A 35 13.64 -26.44 17.51
CA ILE A 35 14.81 -25.97 16.78
C ILE A 35 14.94 -26.68 15.44
N PRO A 36 15.24 -25.97 14.33
CA PRO A 36 15.47 -26.59 13.03
C PRO A 36 16.66 -27.55 13.09
N ASN A 37 16.46 -28.81 12.69
CA ASN A 37 17.49 -29.81 12.65
C ASN A 37 17.26 -30.83 11.53
N CYS A 38 18.30 -31.59 11.17
CA CYS A 38 18.21 -32.74 10.29
C CYS A 38 19.08 -33.89 10.83
N LYS A 39 18.71 -35.13 10.48
CA LYS A 39 19.51 -36.33 10.77
C LYS A 39 20.09 -36.85 9.46
N LEU A 40 21.43 -36.84 9.32
CA LEU A 40 22.12 -37.40 8.18
C LEU A 40 23.08 -38.49 8.67
N SER A 41 22.94 -39.70 8.14
CA SER A 41 23.79 -40.85 8.52
C SER A 41 23.87 -41.07 10.04
N GLY A 42 22.78 -40.89 10.76
CA GLY A 42 22.69 -41.06 12.21
C GLY A 42 23.22 -39.88 13.04
N LYS A 43 23.80 -38.87 12.41
CA LYS A 43 24.27 -37.66 13.09
C LYS A 43 23.21 -36.58 13.06
N LEU A 44 23.04 -35.88 14.19
CA LEU A 44 22.17 -34.70 14.32
C LEU A 44 22.97 -33.47 13.85
N LEU A 45 22.43 -32.77 12.85
CA LEU A 45 23.03 -31.62 12.22
C LEU A 45 22.05 -30.46 12.12
N PHE A 46 22.57 -29.23 12.06
CA PHE A 46 21.80 -28.00 12.06
C PHE A 46 22.25 -27.14 10.88
N PRO A 47 21.37 -26.92 9.86
CA PRO A 47 21.70 -25.99 8.77
C PRO A 47 21.85 -24.57 9.33
N LYS A 48 23.04 -23.98 9.20
CA LYS A 48 23.41 -22.68 9.76
C LYS A 48 22.38 -21.61 9.38
N ARG A 49 22.00 -21.52 8.11
CA ARG A 49 21.01 -20.57 7.63
C ARG A 49 19.63 -20.73 8.30
N LEU A 50 19.21 -21.95 8.60
CA LEU A 50 17.94 -22.19 9.29
C LEU A 50 18.01 -21.81 10.76
N ILE A 51 19.17 -21.99 11.41
CA ILE A 51 19.40 -21.53 12.79
C ILE A 51 19.40 -20.01 12.86
N GLU A 52 20.05 -19.32 11.92
CA GLU A 52 20.03 -17.86 11.83
C GLU A 52 18.61 -17.31 11.67
N LEU A 53 17.82 -17.89 10.77
CA LEU A 53 16.41 -17.54 10.58
C LEU A 53 15.56 -17.82 11.82
N TRP A 54 15.78 -18.96 12.47
CA TRP A 54 15.06 -19.33 13.69
C TRP A 54 15.37 -18.37 14.85
N VAL A 55 16.62 -17.97 15.02
CA VAL A 55 17.01 -16.95 16.01
C VAL A 55 16.34 -15.62 15.70
N ALA A 56 16.38 -15.18 14.44
CA ALA A 56 15.73 -13.95 14.03
C ALA A 56 14.21 -13.96 14.27
N GLN A 57 13.53 -15.08 14.01
CA GLN A 57 12.09 -15.26 14.26
C GLN A 57 11.75 -15.38 15.76
N SER A 58 12.69 -15.85 16.59
CA SER A 58 12.49 -16.04 18.03
C SER A 58 12.88 -14.80 18.84
N ALA A 59 13.38 -13.75 18.20
CA ALA A 59 13.78 -12.53 18.89
C ALA A 59 12.54 -11.73 19.29
N ASP A 60 12.43 -11.42 20.60
CA ASP A 60 11.46 -10.45 21.09
C ASP A 60 11.95 -9.05 20.74
N TYR A 61 11.33 -8.43 19.74
CA TYR A 61 11.60 -7.04 19.40
C TYR A 61 10.68 -6.12 20.20
N PRO A 62 11.20 -5.03 20.82
CA PRO A 62 10.34 -3.90 21.20
C PRO A 62 9.52 -3.47 19.99
N GLN A 63 8.26 -3.11 20.17
CA GLN A 63 7.34 -2.75 19.06
C GLN A 63 7.94 -1.76 18.03
N ALA A 64 8.90 -0.94 18.43
CA ALA A 64 9.65 -0.02 17.58
C ALA A 64 10.79 -0.67 16.76
N ALA A 65 11.16 -1.93 17.02
CA ALA A 65 12.32 -2.60 16.39
C ALA A 65 11.91 -3.77 15.46
N THR A 66 10.63 -3.96 15.17
CA THR A 66 10.09 -5.13 14.49
C THR A 66 10.52 -5.28 13.01
N HIS A 67 11.42 -4.44 12.48
CA HIS A 67 11.67 -4.40 11.03
C HIS A 67 13.16 -4.37 10.65
N LEU A 68 13.99 -5.23 11.28
CA LEU A 68 15.39 -5.38 10.90
C LEU A 68 15.63 -6.21 9.62
N GLY A 69 14.59 -6.83 9.06
CA GLY A 69 14.66 -7.55 7.79
C GLY A 69 14.21 -6.69 6.59
N ALA A 70 14.71 -7.03 5.39
CA ALA A 70 14.20 -6.46 4.16
C ALA A 70 12.70 -6.79 4.01
N ALA A 71 11.87 -5.77 3.74
CA ALA A 71 10.47 -5.99 3.47
C ALA A 71 10.29 -6.71 2.11
N PRO A 72 9.23 -7.51 1.94
CA PRO A 72 8.95 -8.11 0.65
C PRO A 72 8.74 -7.00 -0.41
N PRO A 73 9.05 -7.28 -1.69
CA PRO A 73 8.92 -6.31 -2.78
C PRO A 73 7.43 -6.06 -3.13
N VAL A 74 6.68 -5.56 -2.17
CA VAL A 74 5.24 -5.30 -2.26
C VAL A 74 4.99 -3.82 -2.02
N ILE A 75 4.19 -3.19 -2.87
CA ILE A 75 3.53 -1.92 -2.61
C ILE A 75 2.11 -2.23 -2.16
N ALA A 76 1.79 -1.94 -0.92
CA ALA A 76 0.44 -2.11 -0.37
C ALA A 76 -0.37 -0.82 -0.48
N GLY A 77 -1.65 -0.85 -0.13
CA GLY A 77 -2.44 0.35 0.08
C GLY A 77 -3.48 0.62 -0.99
N SER A 78 -3.63 1.88 -1.35
CA SER A 78 -4.69 2.33 -2.24
C SER A 78 -4.45 1.95 -3.69
N HIS A 79 -5.54 1.67 -4.40
CA HIS A 79 -5.52 1.41 -5.84
C HIS A 79 -5.21 2.67 -6.64
N ASP A 80 -4.38 2.52 -7.69
CA ASP A 80 -4.11 3.55 -8.69
C ASP A 80 -3.78 2.90 -10.05
N LEU A 81 -4.49 3.30 -11.11
CA LEU A 81 -4.33 2.70 -12.44
C LEU A 81 -2.95 2.96 -13.05
N LEU A 82 -2.42 4.19 -12.86
CA LEU A 82 -1.12 4.54 -13.40
C LEU A 82 0.00 3.78 -12.67
N LEU A 83 -0.13 3.57 -11.35
CA LEU A 83 0.81 2.77 -10.57
C LEU A 83 0.76 1.29 -10.99
N GLU A 84 -0.45 0.74 -11.13
CA GLU A 84 -0.63 -0.65 -11.56
C GLU A 84 0.00 -0.89 -12.93
N TRP A 85 -0.30 -0.03 -13.89
CA TRP A 85 0.30 -0.09 -15.22
C TRP A 85 1.82 0.06 -15.16
N SER A 86 2.32 1.02 -14.39
CA SER A 86 3.77 1.29 -14.29
C SER A 86 4.55 0.13 -13.65
N VAL A 87 4.01 -0.53 -12.63
CA VAL A 87 4.62 -1.71 -12.01
C VAL A 87 4.77 -2.83 -13.03
N ARG A 88 3.78 -3.04 -13.89
CA ARG A 88 3.81 -4.04 -14.94
C ARG A 88 4.83 -3.70 -16.05
N GLU A 89 4.80 -2.45 -16.54
CA GLU A 89 5.62 -2.03 -17.68
C GLU A 89 7.10 -1.79 -17.32
N SER A 90 7.40 -1.34 -16.11
CA SER A 90 8.76 -1.04 -15.67
C SER A 90 9.63 -2.28 -15.40
N ASN A 91 9.04 -3.46 -15.35
CA ASN A 91 9.72 -4.70 -14.93
C ASN A 91 10.49 -4.53 -13.60
N CYS A 92 9.91 -3.75 -12.68
CA CYS A 92 10.52 -3.40 -11.40
C CYS A 92 10.52 -4.55 -10.38
N GLN A 93 9.84 -5.65 -10.68
CA GLN A 93 9.72 -6.82 -9.78
C GLN A 93 8.99 -6.49 -8.46
N LEU A 94 8.12 -5.49 -8.48
CA LEU A 94 7.22 -5.18 -7.37
C LEU A 94 5.87 -5.85 -7.60
N ALA A 95 5.22 -6.27 -6.51
CA ALA A 95 3.83 -6.70 -6.52
C ALA A 95 2.94 -5.61 -5.90
N LEU A 96 1.67 -5.57 -6.29
CA LEU A 96 0.67 -4.68 -5.69
C LEU A 96 -0.28 -5.47 -4.78
N LEU A 97 -0.53 -4.95 -3.59
CA LEU A 97 -1.53 -5.47 -2.65
C LEU A 97 -2.55 -4.37 -2.35
N VAL A 98 -3.63 -4.35 -3.12
CA VAL A 98 -4.69 -3.34 -2.98
C VAL A 98 -5.53 -3.64 -1.75
N SER A 99 -5.40 -2.80 -0.70
CA SER A 99 -6.05 -2.98 0.61
C SER A 99 -6.65 -1.68 1.17
N GLY A 100 -6.46 -0.55 0.49
CA GLY A 100 -6.81 0.79 0.95
C GLY A 100 -5.71 1.44 1.80
N SER A 101 -5.76 2.78 1.94
CA SER A 101 -4.69 3.56 2.56
C SER A 101 -4.38 3.12 4.00
N THR A 102 -5.40 2.96 4.83
CA THR A 102 -5.24 2.60 6.26
C THR A 102 -4.64 1.20 6.42
N ALA A 103 -5.17 0.21 5.72
CA ALA A 103 -4.63 -1.16 5.77
C ALA A 103 -3.19 -1.21 5.21
N GLY A 104 -2.89 -0.45 4.14
CA GLY A 104 -1.54 -0.34 3.60
C GLY A 104 -0.54 0.26 4.59
N ILE A 105 -0.94 1.27 5.37
CA ILE A 105 -0.12 1.83 6.45
C ILE A 105 0.20 0.76 7.50
N HIS A 106 -0.79 -0.04 7.91
CA HIS A 106 -0.57 -1.14 8.84
C HIS A 106 0.39 -2.20 8.28
N GLN A 107 0.28 -2.53 7.00
CA GLN A 107 1.19 -3.48 6.34
C GLN A 107 2.61 -2.93 6.22
N LEU A 108 2.76 -1.62 5.92
CA LEU A 108 4.07 -0.95 5.91
C LEU A 108 4.71 -0.99 7.30
N LEU A 109 3.95 -0.66 8.35
CA LEU A 109 4.41 -0.70 9.75
C LEU A 109 4.76 -2.13 10.17
N ALA A 110 3.99 -3.12 9.75
CA ALA A 110 4.24 -4.54 10.02
C ALA A 110 5.39 -5.15 9.20
N GLY A 111 6.07 -4.38 8.32
CA GLY A 111 7.15 -4.88 7.45
C GLY A 111 6.67 -5.88 6.39
N GLN A 112 5.38 -5.92 6.11
CA GLN A 112 4.76 -6.79 5.11
C GLN A 112 4.74 -6.16 3.71
N ALA A 113 5.15 -4.89 3.61
CA ALA A 113 5.31 -4.15 2.36
C ALA A 113 6.51 -3.20 2.47
N LEU A 114 7.20 -2.96 1.36
CA LEU A 114 8.28 -1.97 1.31
C LEU A 114 7.76 -0.54 1.11
N ALA A 115 6.58 -0.41 0.53
CA ALA A 115 5.92 0.88 0.30
C ALA A 115 4.41 0.77 0.47
N CYS A 116 3.76 1.91 0.68
CA CYS A 116 2.31 2.04 0.75
C CYS A 116 1.85 3.18 -0.14
N GLY A 117 0.97 2.87 -1.10
CA GLY A 117 0.22 3.87 -1.87
C GLY A 117 -0.92 4.45 -1.04
N LEU A 118 -0.98 5.77 -0.94
CA LEU A 118 -1.97 6.44 -0.10
C LEU A 118 -2.38 7.81 -0.65
N HIS A 119 -3.57 8.24 -0.29
CA HIS A 119 -4.11 9.57 -0.58
C HIS A 119 -4.92 10.03 0.63
N LEU A 120 -4.24 10.35 1.72
CA LEU A 120 -4.86 10.76 2.97
C LEU A 120 -4.80 12.27 3.11
N ILE A 121 -5.96 12.84 3.43
CA ILE A 121 -6.09 14.24 3.83
C ILE A 121 -6.13 14.33 5.35
N ASP A 122 -5.59 15.39 5.91
CA ASP A 122 -5.85 15.76 7.30
C ASP A 122 -7.33 16.16 7.41
N PRO A 123 -8.14 15.45 8.23
CA PRO A 123 -9.56 15.78 8.37
C PRO A 123 -9.82 17.19 8.91
N ALA A 124 -8.89 17.76 9.68
CA ALA A 124 -9.02 19.08 10.28
C ALA A 124 -8.77 20.21 9.28
N THR A 125 -7.75 20.06 8.43
CA THR A 125 -7.34 21.10 7.47
C THR A 125 -7.84 20.84 6.05
N GLY A 126 -8.13 19.59 5.71
CA GLY A 126 -8.44 19.16 4.34
C GLY A 126 -7.22 19.13 3.40
N GLU A 127 -6.02 19.29 3.95
CA GLU A 127 -4.76 19.33 3.19
C GLU A 127 -4.06 17.97 3.20
N TYR A 128 -3.21 17.75 2.21
CA TYR A 128 -2.36 16.56 2.13
C TYR A 128 -1.06 16.83 2.89
N ASP A 129 -1.06 16.60 4.20
CA ASP A 129 0.14 16.75 5.04
C ASP A 129 0.77 15.39 5.34
N PRO A 130 1.88 15.05 4.68
CA PRO A 130 2.57 13.78 4.92
C PRO A 130 3.18 13.67 6.32
N SER A 131 3.32 14.77 7.08
CA SER A 131 3.81 14.73 8.46
C SER A 131 2.84 14.01 9.40
N VAL A 132 1.54 14.01 9.07
CA VAL A 132 0.50 13.26 9.80
C VAL A 132 0.80 11.76 9.85
N LEU A 133 1.47 11.22 8.82
CA LEU A 133 1.90 9.83 8.77
C LEU A 133 2.87 9.46 9.90
N SER A 134 3.63 10.40 10.44
CA SER A 134 4.54 10.13 11.57
C SER A 134 3.79 9.62 12.80
N LYS A 135 2.53 10.02 12.98
CA LYS A 135 1.66 9.51 14.06
C LYS A 135 1.19 8.08 13.78
N SER A 136 0.98 7.75 12.52
CA SER A 136 0.51 6.42 12.07
C SER A 136 1.65 5.42 11.88
N LEU A 137 2.90 5.89 11.76
CA LEU A 137 4.10 5.10 11.54
C LEU A 137 5.15 5.35 12.65
N PRO A 138 4.79 5.14 13.93
CA PRO A 138 5.69 5.42 15.05
C PRO A 138 6.95 4.55 14.97
N GLY A 139 8.12 5.19 15.09
CA GLY A 139 9.41 4.50 15.09
C GLY A 139 9.86 3.92 13.74
N LEU A 140 9.12 4.11 12.66
CA LEU A 140 9.51 3.73 11.32
C LEU A 140 10.22 4.90 10.62
N ASP A 141 11.40 4.64 10.08
CA ASP A 141 12.08 5.56 9.17
C ASP A 141 11.47 5.41 7.77
N PHE A 142 10.84 6.48 7.27
CA PHE A 142 10.19 6.46 5.97
C PHE A 142 10.37 7.75 5.20
N VAL A 143 10.19 7.64 3.90
CA VAL A 143 10.18 8.76 2.94
C VAL A 143 8.81 8.76 2.27
N VAL A 144 8.21 9.94 2.08
CA VAL A 144 7.00 10.10 1.27
C VAL A 144 7.38 10.77 -0.03
N ILE A 145 7.02 10.16 -1.14
CA ILE A 145 7.21 10.70 -2.49
C ILE A 145 5.86 10.93 -3.15
N GLU A 146 5.72 12.03 -3.88
CA GLU A 146 4.55 12.28 -4.72
C GLU A 146 4.57 11.29 -5.89
N TRP A 147 3.50 10.51 -6.02
CA TRP A 147 3.30 9.64 -7.18
C TRP A 147 2.65 10.41 -8.33
N ALA A 148 1.50 11.01 -8.07
CA ALA A 148 0.77 11.82 -9.02
C ALA A 148 -0.30 12.65 -8.30
N LYS A 149 -0.76 13.73 -8.95
CA LYS A 149 -2.07 14.29 -8.63
C LYS A 149 -3.11 13.65 -9.52
N ARG A 150 -4.30 13.41 -8.98
CA ARG A 150 -5.42 12.77 -9.68
C ARG A 150 -6.67 13.61 -9.55
N GLN A 151 -7.45 13.68 -10.63
CA GLN A 151 -8.76 14.32 -10.59
C GLN A 151 -9.76 13.37 -9.94
N GLN A 152 -10.28 13.73 -8.79
CA GLN A 152 -11.40 13.07 -8.10
C GLN A 152 -12.71 13.73 -8.46
N GLY A 153 -13.76 12.91 -8.66
CA GLY A 153 -15.08 13.40 -9.01
C GLY A 153 -16.14 12.31 -8.96
N LEU A 154 -17.32 12.66 -9.41
CA LEU A 154 -18.43 11.72 -9.50
C LEU A 154 -18.41 11.04 -10.86
N VAL A 155 -18.33 9.72 -10.85
CA VAL A 155 -18.58 8.87 -12.02
C VAL A 155 -20.08 8.68 -12.13
N VAL A 156 -20.64 8.94 -13.31
CA VAL A 156 -22.06 8.79 -13.62
C VAL A 156 -22.24 8.03 -14.94
N ALA A 157 -23.40 7.47 -15.16
CA ALA A 157 -23.70 6.79 -16.42
C ALA A 157 -23.60 7.76 -17.60
N ARG A 158 -23.27 7.22 -18.77
CA ARG A 158 -23.13 8.02 -20.00
C ARG A 158 -24.40 8.83 -20.30
N GLY A 159 -24.23 10.10 -20.60
CA GLY A 159 -25.29 11.05 -20.79
C GLY A 159 -25.89 11.58 -19.49
N ASN A 160 -25.38 11.18 -18.35
CA ASN A 160 -25.80 11.62 -17.02
C ASN A 160 -27.33 11.67 -16.84
N PRO A 161 -28.05 10.55 -16.98
CA PRO A 161 -29.51 10.53 -16.99
C PRO A 161 -30.15 11.03 -15.70
N ALA A 162 -29.41 10.94 -14.58
CA ALA A 162 -29.85 11.45 -13.28
C ALA A 162 -29.58 12.96 -13.08
N ASN A 163 -28.99 13.63 -14.09
CA ASN A 163 -28.65 15.07 -14.07
C ASN A 163 -27.89 15.51 -12.82
N ILE A 164 -26.97 14.66 -12.33
CA ILE A 164 -26.10 14.94 -11.18
C ILE A 164 -25.03 15.94 -11.62
N LYS A 165 -24.82 17.03 -10.86
CA LYS A 165 -23.84 18.09 -11.16
C LYS A 165 -22.88 18.36 -10.04
N SER A 166 -23.23 17.94 -8.82
CA SER A 166 -22.47 18.22 -7.61
C SER A 166 -22.65 17.10 -6.59
N ILE A 167 -21.85 17.15 -5.52
CA ILE A 167 -21.95 16.21 -4.39
C ILE A 167 -23.33 16.34 -3.69
N ALA A 168 -23.94 17.53 -3.68
CA ALA A 168 -25.22 17.77 -3.04
C ALA A 168 -26.37 17.01 -3.75
N ASP A 169 -26.24 16.75 -5.05
CA ASP A 169 -27.25 16.04 -5.84
C ASP A 169 -27.37 14.56 -5.45
N LEU A 170 -26.37 13.99 -4.79
CA LEU A 170 -26.43 12.62 -4.29
C LEU A 170 -27.51 12.40 -3.22
N ARG A 171 -28.01 13.48 -2.59
CA ARG A 171 -29.12 13.42 -1.64
C ARG A 171 -30.51 13.40 -2.28
N GLN A 172 -30.59 13.61 -3.59
CA GLN A 172 -31.89 13.62 -4.25
C GLN A 172 -32.60 12.27 -4.08
N PRO A 173 -33.92 12.27 -3.85
CA PRO A 173 -34.68 11.04 -3.70
C PRO A 173 -34.48 10.11 -4.92
N GLY A 174 -34.17 8.85 -4.64
CA GLY A 174 -33.99 7.84 -5.68
C GLY A 174 -32.56 7.73 -6.23
N ILE A 175 -31.64 8.67 -5.96
CA ILE A 175 -30.25 8.56 -6.36
C ILE A 175 -29.54 7.50 -5.50
N ARG A 176 -28.95 6.51 -6.15
CA ARG A 176 -28.18 5.43 -5.51
C ARG A 176 -26.70 5.74 -5.67
N THR A 177 -25.96 5.75 -4.56
CA THR A 177 -24.54 6.08 -4.52
C THR A 177 -23.71 4.84 -4.25
N ALA A 178 -22.75 4.52 -5.12
CA ALA A 178 -21.72 3.53 -4.85
C ALA A 178 -20.65 4.15 -3.93
N ALA A 179 -20.33 3.46 -2.83
CA ALA A 179 -19.35 3.92 -1.86
C ALA A 179 -18.17 2.94 -1.72
N ARG A 180 -17.01 3.48 -1.31
CA ARG A 180 -15.81 2.70 -0.98
C ARG A 180 -15.88 2.16 0.45
N GLN A 181 -15.12 1.11 0.72
CA GLN A 181 -14.94 0.57 2.07
C GLN A 181 -14.41 1.64 3.03
N GLU A 182 -14.83 1.52 4.28
CA GLU A 182 -14.34 2.36 5.38
C GLU A 182 -12.81 2.34 5.47
N GLY A 183 -12.20 3.46 5.86
CA GLY A 183 -10.74 3.61 5.92
C GLY A 183 -10.04 3.79 4.57
N SER A 184 -10.75 3.76 3.45
CA SER A 184 -10.18 4.18 2.17
C SER A 184 -10.12 5.71 2.08
N GLY A 185 -9.07 6.26 1.43
CA GLY A 185 -8.96 7.70 1.24
C GLY A 185 -10.17 8.31 0.52
N THR A 186 -10.77 7.58 -0.44
CA THR A 186 -11.98 8.01 -1.15
C THR A 186 -13.21 8.06 -0.24
N ALA A 187 -13.36 7.11 0.71
CA ALA A 187 -14.45 7.17 1.68
C ALA A 187 -14.29 8.37 2.63
N ILE A 188 -13.06 8.63 3.09
CA ILE A 188 -12.73 9.81 3.90
C ILE A 188 -13.03 11.09 3.12
N LEU A 189 -12.65 11.14 1.84
CA LEU A 189 -12.91 12.29 0.98
C LEU A 189 -14.42 12.50 0.75
N LEU A 190 -15.19 11.43 0.50
CA LEU A 190 -16.64 11.52 0.34
C LEU A 190 -17.31 12.10 1.59
N SER A 191 -16.91 11.60 2.78
CA SER A 191 -17.42 12.13 4.07
C SER A 191 -17.08 13.61 4.25
N LYS A 192 -15.85 14.03 3.87
CA LYS A 192 -15.43 15.44 3.94
C LYS A 192 -16.24 16.31 2.98
N LEU A 193 -16.40 15.89 1.73
CA LEU A 193 -17.16 16.64 0.72
C LEU A 193 -18.65 16.75 1.10
N ALA A 194 -19.24 15.72 1.69
CA ALA A 194 -20.60 15.74 2.20
C ALA A 194 -20.72 16.75 3.35
N ALA A 195 -19.81 16.71 4.32
CA ALA A 195 -19.78 17.64 5.45
C ALA A 195 -19.61 19.10 4.98
N ASP A 196 -18.72 19.37 4.03
CA ASP A 196 -18.53 20.70 3.44
C ASP A 196 -19.78 21.20 2.70
N ALA A 197 -20.57 20.28 2.15
CA ALA A 197 -21.87 20.58 1.53
C ALA A 197 -23.04 20.59 2.52
N GLY A 198 -22.77 20.44 3.83
CA GLY A 198 -23.76 20.58 4.91
C GLY A 198 -24.62 19.33 5.16
N PHE A 199 -24.11 18.12 4.86
CA PHE A 199 -24.83 16.87 5.12
C PHE A 199 -23.90 15.73 5.55
N SER A 200 -24.46 14.63 6.07
CA SER A 200 -23.73 13.41 6.43
C SER A 200 -23.75 12.39 5.30
N ILE A 201 -22.75 11.51 5.26
CA ILE A 201 -22.76 10.33 4.39
C ILE A 201 -23.97 9.42 4.69
N ASP A 202 -24.48 9.44 5.90
CA ASP A 202 -25.67 8.68 6.32
C ASP A 202 -26.97 9.18 5.65
N ASP A 203 -26.96 10.40 5.10
CA ASP A 203 -28.06 10.96 4.32
C ASP A 203 -28.10 10.42 2.88
N LEU A 204 -27.09 9.64 2.48
CA LEU A 204 -26.99 9.08 1.14
C LEU A 204 -27.62 7.69 1.05
N ASN A 205 -28.26 7.41 -0.08
CA ASN A 205 -28.75 6.07 -0.41
C ASN A 205 -27.56 5.23 -0.95
N ILE A 206 -26.79 4.61 -0.06
CA ILE A 206 -25.65 3.78 -0.43
C ILE A 206 -26.14 2.46 -1.04
N SER A 207 -25.72 2.20 -2.27
CA SER A 207 -26.10 1.00 -3.02
C SER A 207 -25.17 -0.18 -2.74
N GLY A 208 -25.77 -1.27 -2.26
CA GLY A 208 -25.07 -2.53 -2.09
C GLY A 208 -23.99 -2.51 -1.01
N ARG A 209 -22.98 -3.38 -1.15
CA ARG A 209 -21.82 -3.42 -0.26
C ARG A 209 -20.76 -2.41 -0.67
N PRO A 210 -19.94 -1.91 0.27
CA PRO A 210 -18.80 -1.04 -0.06
C PRO A 210 -17.83 -1.71 -1.04
N GLN A 211 -17.27 -0.92 -1.96
CA GLN A 211 -16.42 -1.36 -3.04
C GLN A 211 -14.93 -1.27 -2.67
N ASN A 212 -14.09 -2.13 -3.26
CA ASN A 212 -12.67 -2.24 -2.90
C ASN A 212 -11.74 -1.39 -3.78
N SER A 213 -12.19 -0.94 -4.96
CA SER A 213 -11.39 -0.14 -5.90
C SER A 213 -12.20 0.96 -6.55
N HIS A 214 -11.53 1.91 -7.21
CA HIS A 214 -12.19 2.90 -8.07
C HIS A 214 -12.88 2.23 -9.26
N THR A 215 -12.26 1.18 -9.81
CA THR A 215 -12.82 0.38 -10.90
C THR A 215 -14.14 -0.27 -10.50
N ASP A 216 -14.22 -0.82 -9.27
CA ASP A 216 -15.47 -1.40 -8.76
C ASP A 216 -16.58 -0.36 -8.63
N ILE A 217 -16.25 0.89 -8.24
CA ILE A 217 -17.23 2.01 -8.23
C ILE A 217 -17.77 2.26 -9.62
N ALA A 218 -16.89 2.40 -10.62
CA ALA A 218 -17.29 2.63 -12.00
C ALA A 218 -18.10 1.46 -12.55
N ASP A 219 -17.76 0.22 -12.20
CA ASP A 219 -18.54 -0.98 -12.56
C ASP A 219 -19.96 -0.97 -11.98
N GLN A 220 -20.16 -0.52 -10.74
CA GLN A 220 -21.51 -0.38 -10.16
C GLN A 220 -22.37 0.59 -10.98
N VAL A 221 -21.76 1.71 -11.40
CA VAL A 221 -22.45 2.71 -12.23
C VAL A 221 -22.74 2.16 -13.63
N ARG A 222 -21.73 1.56 -14.27
CA ARG A 222 -21.87 0.97 -15.62
C ARG A 222 -22.95 -0.12 -15.70
N GLN A 223 -23.07 -0.90 -14.63
CA GLN A 223 -24.09 -1.96 -14.51
C GLN A 223 -25.48 -1.44 -14.07
N GLY A 224 -25.64 -0.13 -13.88
CA GLY A 224 -26.90 0.46 -13.42
C GLY A 224 -27.31 0.08 -11.98
N LYS A 225 -26.36 -0.41 -11.18
CA LYS A 225 -26.57 -0.73 -9.76
C LYS A 225 -26.48 0.50 -8.87
N ALA A 226 -25.73 1.52 -9.32
CA ALA A 226 -25.66 2.85 -8.73
C ALA A 226 -25.83 3.90 -9.84
N ASP A 227 -26.25 5.09 -9.44
CA ASP A 227 -26.43 6.22 -10.36
C ASP A 227 -25.19 7.12 -10.36
N ALA A 228 -24.43 7.11 -9.26
CA ALA A 228 -23.14 7.79 -9.13
C ALA A 228 -22.23 7.12 -8.11
N GLY A 229 -20.94 7.49 -8.13
CA GLY A 229 -19.97 7.15 -7.08
C GLY A 229 -18.72 7.99 -7.19
N LEU A 230 -18.05 8.23 -6.06
CA LEU A 230 -16.80 8.99 -6.03
C LEU A 230 -15.63 8.12 -6.48
N ALA A 231 -14.94 8.55 -7.56
CA ALA A 231 -13.76 7.86 -8.09
C ALA A 231 -12.84 8.82 -8.84
N ILE A 232 -11.73 8.31 -9.39
CA ILE A 232 -10.81 9.09 -10.25
C ILE A 232 -11.32 9.12 -11.69
N GLU A 233 -11.02 10.23 -12.41
CA GLU A 233 -11.43 10.44 -13.80
C GLU A 233 -10.99 9.30 -14.72
N ALA A 234 -9.77 8.79 -14.53
CA ALA A 234 -9.21 7.73 -15.36
C ALA A 234 -10.10 6.49 -15.45
N VAL A 235 -10.73 6.05 -14.35
CA VAL A 235 -11.63 4.88 -14.39
C VAL A 235 -12.95 5.17 -15.08
N ALA A 236 -13.44 6.41 -15.04
CA ALA A 236 -14.63 6.80 -15.79
C ALA A 236 -14.37 6.74 -17.29
N LEU A 237 -13.24 7.31 -17.72
CA LEU A 237 -12.82 7.31 -19.13
C LEU A 237 -12.57 5.89 -19.65
N GLU A 238 -11.85 5.06 -18.87
CA GLU A 238 -11.58 3.66 -19.24
C GLU A 238 -12.88 2.86 -19.47
N GLN A 239 -13.92 3.15 -18.67
CA GLN A 239 -15.19 2.42 -18.76
C GLN A 239 -16.26 3.12 -19.62
N GLY A 240 -15.92 4.24 -20.29
CA GLY A 240 -16.84 4.97 -21.16
C GLY A 240 -18.00 5.62 -20.42
N LEU A 241 -17.77 6.03 -19.18
CA LEU A 241 -18.71 6.74 -18.31
C LEU A 241 -18.46 8.25 -18.35
N ASP A 242 -19.46 9.03 -17.95
CA ASP A 242 -19.28 10.46 -17.77
C ASP A 242 -18.69 10.77 -16.37
N PHE A 243 -18.02 11.91 -16.29
CA PHE A 243 -17.30 12.32 -15.10
C PHE A 243 -17.61 13.77 -14.73
N ILE A 244 -17.84 14.03 -13.45
CA ILE A 244 -18.07 15.35 -12.90
C ILE A 244 -16.91 15.67 -11.97
N PRO A 245 -15.94 16.52 -12.38
CA PRO A 245 -14.77 16.82 -11.59
C PRO A 245 -15.15 17.59 -10.32
N LEU A 246 -14.57 17.19 -9.17
CA LEU A 246 -14.77 17.86 -7.90
C LEU A 246 -13.50 18.50 -7.36
N ARG A 247 -12.40 17.75 -7.31
CA ARG A 247 -11.13 18.27 -6.83
C ARG A 247 -9.94 17.46 -7.31
N TRP A 248 -8.76 18.08 -7.30
CA TRP A 248 -7.49 17.37 -7.40
C TRP A 248 -7.11 16.78 -6.05
N GLU A 249 -6.63 15.55 -6.05
CA GLU A 249 -6.01 14.91 -4.89
C GLU A 249 -4.55 14.58 -5.20
N ARG A 250 -3.73 14.50 -4.16
CA ARG A 250 -2.37 13.97 -4.27
C ARG A 250 -2.35 12.51 -3.84
N PHE A 251 -1.78 11.67 -4.66
CA PHE A 251 -1.47 10.27 -4.35
C PHE A 251 0.02 10.16 -4.09
N ASP A 252 0.37 9.64 -2.93
CA ASP A 252 1.74 9.50 -2.46
C ASP A 252 2.14 8.05 -2.28
N LEU A 253 3.43 7.77 -2.32
CA LEU A 253 4.02 6.52 -1.87
C LEU A 253 4.83 6.79 -0.59
N ALA A 254 4.37 6.24 0.54
CA ALA A 254 5.19 6.15 1.74
C ALA A 254 6.08 4.91 1.62
N VAL A 255 7.37 5.09 1.73
CA VAL A 255 8.39 4.06 1.48
C VAL A 255 9.27 3.92 2.71
N ARG A 256 9.55 2.71 3.16
CA ARG A 256 10.58 2.48 4.18
C ARG A 256 11.91 3.01 3.65
N ARG A 257 12.62 3.82 4.46
CA ARG A 257 13.83 4.52 4.00
C ARG A 257 14.90 3.59 3.44
N VAL A 258 15.10 2.42 4.04
CA VAL A 258 16.10 1.44 3.59
C VAL A 258 15.75 0.96 2.18
N GLU A 259 14.51 0.62 1.94
CA GLU A 259 14.02 0.10 0.65
C GLU A 259 13.90 1.19 -0.43
N PHE A 260 13.92 2.47 -0.05
CA PHE A 260 13.94 3.56 -1.03
C PHE A 260 15.12 3.47 -2.00
N PHE A 261 16.27 2.98 -1.54
CA PHE A 261 17.48 2.85 -2.35
C PHE A 261 17.60 1.52 -3.08
N GLU A 262 16.68 0.58 -2.83
CA GLU A 262 16.72 -0.75 -3.41
C GLU A 262 16.28 -0.78 -4.88
N ALA A 263 16.85 -1.71 -5.64
CA ALA A 263 16.67 -1.80 -7.08
C ALA A 263 15.20 -1.87 -7.54
N PRO A 264 14.27 -2.59 -6.88
CA PRO A 264 12.89 -2.64 -7.32
C PRO A 264 12.22 -1.27 -7.37
N LEU A 265 12.34 -0.48 -6.31
CA LEU A 265 11.74 0.85 -6.27
C LEU A 265 12.46 1.83 -7.20
N GLN A 266 13.80 1.77 -7.25
CA GLN A 266 14.58 2.65 -8.13
C GLN A 266 14.25 2.40 -9.61
N ARG A 267 14.01 1.16 -10.04
CA ARG A 267 13.56 0.86 -11.41
C ARG A 267 12.21 1.52 -11.70
N LEU A 268 11.26 1.42 -10.77
CA LEU A 268 9.97 2.10 -10.91
C LEU A 268 10.14 3.62 -11.02
N LEU A 269 10.95 4.24 -10.16
CA LEU A 269 11.21 5.69 -10.20
C LEU A 269 11.97 6.15 -11.46
N VAL A 270 12.89 5.34 -11.98
CA VAL A 270 13.54 5.63 -13.27
C VAL A 270 12.53 5.56 -14.41
N PHE A 271 11.63 4.58 -14.38
CA PHE A 271 10.57 4.45 -15.39
C PHE A 271 9.64 5.67 -15.44
N THR A 272 9.33 6.30 -14.30
CA THR A 272 8.47 7.50 -14.27
C THR A 272 9.07 8.71 -15.00
N ARG A 273 10.35 8.70 -15.32
CA ARG A 273 11.04 9.76 -16.07
C ARG A 273 10.93 9.60 -17.59
N THR A 274 10.40 8.49 -18.07
CA THR A 274 10.27 8.20 -19.50
C THR A 274 9.10 8.97 -20.14
N GLU A 275 9.18 9.14 -21.47
CA GLU A 275 8.03 9.68 -22.25
C GLU A 275 6.84 8.71 -22.20
N LEU A 276 7.11 7.41 -22.25
CA LEU A 276 6.08 6.38 -22.18
C LEU A 276 5.20 6.53 -20.93
N PHE A 277 5.80 6.81 -19.76
CA PHE A 277 5.05 7.07 -18.54
C PHE A 277 4.16 8.32 -18.65
N ARG A 278 4.72 9.42 -19.17
CA ARG A 278 3.97 10.68 -19.33
C ARG A 278 2.83 10.56 -20.33
N ASP A 279 3.05 9.85 -21.42
CA ASP A 279 2.03 9.65 -22.45
C ASP A 279 0.90 8.73 -21.95
N GLN A 280 1.23 7.72 -21.16
CA GLN A 280 0.22 6.88 -20.51
C GLN A 280 -0.61 7.66 -19.50
N ALA A 281 0.02 8.51 -18.68
CA ALA A 281 -0.69 9.38 -17.75
C ALA A 281 -1.70 10.30 -18.48
N LYS A 282 -1.30 10.88 -19.62
CA LYS A 282 -2.19 11.66 -20.46
C LYS A 282 -3.31 10.82 -21.07
N SER A 283 -3.00 9.60 -21.53
CA SER A 283 -3.97 8.68 -22.12
C SER A 283 -5.05 8.25 -21.14
N PHE A 284 -4.68 8.00 -19.89
CA PHE A 284 -5.66 7.71 -18.84
C PHE A 284 -6.56 8.89 -18.51
N GLY A 285 -6.08 10.13 -18.68
CA GLY A 285 -6.79 11.34 -18.28
C GLY A 285 -6.81 11.55 -16.75
N GLY A 286 -7.03 12.80 -16.34
CA GLY A 286 -7.15 13.15 -14.93
C GLY A 286 -5.89 12.94 -14.08
N TYR A 287 -4.70 12.87 -14.69
CA TYR A 287 -3.40 12.77 -14.01
C TYR A 287 -2.54 14.00 -14.25
N ASP A 288 -1.90 14.51 -13.19
CA ASP A 288 -0.76 15.43 -13.26
C ASP A 288 0.45 14.74 -12.63
N VAL A 289 1.47 14.51 -13.46
CA VAL A 289 2.69 13.77 -13.11
C VAL A 289 3.94 14.68 -13.10
N ALA A 290 3.76 15.99 -13.08
CA ALA A 290 4.88 16.95 -13.16
C ALA A 290 5.86 16.79 -11.99
N ASN A 291 5.37 16.43 -10.81
CA ASN A 291 6.16 16.27 -9.59
C ASN A 291 6.41 14.81 -9.20
N THR A 292 6.14 13.84 -10.08
CA THR A 292 6.34 12.42 -9.77
C THR A 292 7.76 12.14 -9.32
N GLY A 293 7.90 11.49 -8.15
CA GLY A 293 9.20 11.19 -7.54
C GLY A 293 9.75 12.29 -6.63
N ALA A 294 9.08 13.44 -6.51
CA ALA A 294 9.47 14.48 -5.56
C ALA A 294 9.31 14.00 -4.12
N VAL A 295 10.33 14.26 -3.29
CA VAL A 295 10.29 13.92 -1.86
C VAL A 295 9.46 14.98 -1.13
N MET A 296 8.30 14.57 -0.62
CA MET A 296 7.37 15.44 0.11
C MET A 296 7.65 15.46 1.60
N PHE A 297 8.16 14.35 2.14
CA PHE A 297 8.48 14.22 3.55
C PHE A 297 9.58 13.19 3.76
N ASN A 298 10.44 13.44 4.75
CA ASN A 298 11.53 12.56 5.11
C ASN A 298 11.60 12.48 6.64
N ALA A 299 10.94 11.46 7.22
CA ALA A 299 10.99 11.21 8.65
C ALA A 299 12.43 10.91 9.08
N ARG A 300 12.93 11.64 10.06
CA ARG A 300 14.20 11.36 10.73
C ARG A 300 13.88 10.95 12.17
N ARG A 301 14.57 9.92 12.65
CA ARG A 301 14.63 9.64 14.09
C ARG A 301 15.26 10.79 14.85
#